data_4848401fd5cfd3308b4541b3bb5d540c
#
_entry.id   4848401fd5cfd3308b4541b3bb5d540c
#
_cell.length_a   1.000
_cell.length_b   1.000
_cell.length_c   1.000
_cell.angle_alpha   90.00
_cell.angle_beta   90.00
_cell.angle_gamma   90.00
#
_symmetry.space_group_name_H-M   'P 1'
#
loop_
_entity.id
_entity.type
_entity.pdbx_description
1 polymer ?
#
loop_
_entity_poly.entity_id
_entity_poly.type
_entity_poly.pdbx_seq_one_letter_code
_entity_poly.pdbx_strand_id
1 'polypeptide(L)'
;DPMVDEAELVSISVELNKPATLEARQENHPFFKGFEHHYSADPETLRKQMQADLKVLDEAEAIFEKQRAAGKGRLAGKQTVDDFIGTKPFLDNHIYVHAPTEEDYELTVLGDLHGCYSCLKGALMQSDFMEKVRRYKADPKSTPMPKLVLLGDYIDRGLFSYNGILRTVLK
;
A
#
# COMPACT_ATOMS: atom_id res chain seq x y z
N ASP A 1 21.21 9.33 29.85
CA ASP A 1 20.53 8.20 29.21
C ASP A 1 19.34 7.80 30.07
N PRO A 2 18.11 7.97 29.65
CA PRO A 2 16.99 7.40 30.38
C PRO A 2 17.07 5.87 30.17
N MET A 3 17.41 5.16 31.25
CA MET A 3 17.29 3.72 31.31
C MET A 3 15.81 3.38 31.05
N VAL A 4 15.51 2.85 29.89
CA VAL A 4 14.19 2.24 29.61
C VAL A 4 14.07 1.06 30.56
N ASP A 5 13.01 1.02 31.34
CA ASP A 5 12.79 -0.05 32.31
C ASP A 5 12.67 -1.38 31.56
N GLU A 6 13.54 -2.34 31.88
CA GLU A 6 13.52 -3.69 31.24
C GLU A 6 12.15 -4.37 31.37
N ALA A 7 11.39 -4.07 32.40
CA ALA A 7 10.04 -4.59 32.61
C ALA A 7 9.04 -4.04 31.55
N GLU A 8 9.23 -2.79 31.14
CA GLU A 8 8.39 -2.15 30.10
C GLU A 8 8.70 -2.72 28.71
N LEU A 9 9.99 -2.97 28.42
CA LEU A 9 10.41 -3.65 27.19
C LEU A 9 9.89 -5.09 27.09
N VAL A 10 9.89 -5.81 28.22
CA VAL A 10 9.35 -7.17 28.27
C VAL A 10 7.83 -7.19 28.06
N SER A 11 7.10 -6.22 28.59
CA SER A 11 5.65 -6.12 28.38
C SER A 11 5.29 -5.79 26.93
N ILE A 12 6.03 -4.91 26.28
CA ILE A 12 5.88 -4.59 24.86
C ILE A 12 6.19 -5.81 23.99
N SER A 13 7.25 -6.56 24.29
CA SER A 13 7.60 -7.76 23.53
C SER A 13 6.58 -8.89 23.69
N VAL A 14 5.95 -9.02 24.86
CA VAL A 14 4.87 -10.00 25.11
C VAL A 14 3.60 -9.63 24.36
N GLU A 15 3.26 -8.34 24.24
CA GLU A 15 2.11 -7.91 23.44
C GLU A 15 2.32 -8.09 21.94
N LEU A 16 3.52 -7.83 21.44
CA LEU A 16 3.89 -8.08 20.04
C LEU A 16 3.94 -9.58 19.71
N ASN A 17 4.27 -10.42 20.67
CA ASN A 17 4.32 -11.89 20.52
C ASN A 17 3.02 -12.61 20.90
N LYS A 18 1.96 -11.90 21.29
CA LYS A 18 0.64 -12.54 21.32
C LYS A 18 0.38 -13.06 19.91
N PRO A 19 0.25 -14.39 19.70
CA PRO A 19 -0.16 -14.88 18.40
C PRO A 19 -1.49 -14.19 18.12
N ALA A 20 -1.51 -13.30 17.15
CA ALA A 20 -2.75 -12.93 16.54
C ALA A 20 -3.40 -14.26 16.20
N THR A 21 -4.54 -14.56 16.78
CA THR A 21 -5.37 -15.69 16.37
C THR A 21 -5.81 -15.35 14.97
N LEU A 22 -4.91 -15.62 14.03
CA LEU A 22 -5.16 -15.55 12.61
C LEU A 22 -6.09 -16.74 12.34
N GLU A 23 -7.37 -16.51 12.53
CA GLU A 23 -8.36 -17.35 11.85
C GLU A 23 -8.04 -17.17 10.38
N ALA A 24 -7.41 -18.21 9.81
CA ALA A 24 -7.14 -18.25 8.40
C ALA A 24 -8.49 -18.06 7.71
N ARG A 25 -8.72 -16.89 7.13
CA ARG A 25 -9.91 -16.67 6.33
C ARG A 25 -9.85 -17.63 5.17
N GLN A 26 -10.67 -18.64 5.21
CA GLN A 26 -10.72 -19.71 4.20
C GLN A 26 -11.29 -19.18 2.88
N GLU A 27 -12.02 -18.06 2.90
CA GLU A 27 -12.63 -17.50 1.72
C GLU A 27 -11.76 -16.43 1.07
N ASN A 28 -11.51 -16.62 -0.22
CA ASN A 28 -10.78 -15.64 -1.03
C ASN A 28 -11.62 -14.39 -1.24
N HIS A 29 -11.04 -13.20 -1.02
CA HIS A 29 -11.73 -11.94 -1.26
C HIS A 29 -12.03 -11.76 -2.76
N PRO A 30 -13.20 -11.21 -3.15
CA PRO A 30 -13.59 -11.00 -4.55
C PRO A 30 -12.57 -10.26 -5.41
N PHE A 31 -11.83 -9.31 -4.82
CA PHE A 31 -10.74 -8.60 -5.48
C PHE A 31 -9.73 -9.56 -6.10
N PHE A 32 -9.27 -10.55 -5.35
CA PHE A 32 -8.29 -11.54 -5.83
C PHE A 32 -8.90 -12.53 -6.81
N LYS A 33 -10.16 -12.92 -6.61
CA LYS A 33 -10.86 -13.85 -7.52
C LYS A 33 -10.88 -13.36 -8.97
N GLY A 34 -10.89 -12.05 -9.18
CA GLY A 34 -10.97 -11.44 -10.50
C GLY A 34 -9.72 -11.60 -11.38
N PHE A 35 -8.55 -11.88 -10.80
CA PHE A 35 -7.30 -11.99 -11.58
C PHE A 35 -6.33 -13.09 -11.11
N GLU A 36 -6.54 -13.68 -9.96
CA GLU A 36 -5.62 -14.63 -9.34
C GLU A 36 -5.35 -15.88 -10.21
N HIS A 37 -6.34 -16.30 -10.98
CA HIS A 37 -6.24 -17.48 -11.83
C HIS A 37 -5.90 -17.18 -13.30
N HIS A 38 -5.62 -15.95 -13.63
CA HIS A 38 -5.31 -15.54 -15.01
C HIS A 38 -3.82 -15.67 -15.34
N TYR A 39 -3.21 -16.76 -14.87
CA TYR A 39 -1.94 -17.24 -15.37
C TYR A 39 -2.20 -17.93 -16.70
N SER A 40 -2.26 -17.15 -17.76
CA SER A 40 -2.32 -17.78 -19.07
C SER A 40 -0.91 -18.15 -19.51
N ALA A 41 -0.70 -19.41 -19.86
CA ALA A 41 0.46 -19.84 -20.61
C ALA A 41 0.33 -19.50 -22.11
N ASP A 42 -0.87 -19.05 -22.52
CA ASP A 42 -1.11 -18.63 -23.90
C ASP A 42 -0.46 -17.25 -24.15
N PRO A 43 0.49 -17.17 -25.12
CA PRO A 43 1.23 -15.94 -25.40
C PRO A 43 0.33 -14.77 -25.85
N GLU A 44 -0.77 -15.05 -26.52
CA GLU A 44 -1.67 -14.00 -27.00
C GLU A 44 -2.45 -13.38 -25.82
N THR A 45 -2.95 -14.19 -24.94
CA THR A 45 -3.64 -13.74 -23.73
C THR A 45 -2.69 -12.95 -22.81
N LEU A 46 -1.46 -13.44 -22.63
CA LEU A 46 -0.43 -12.73 -21.86
C LEU A 46 -0.13 -11.35 -22.47
N ARG A 47 0.03 -11.28 -23.80
CA ARG A 47 0.29 -10.00 -24.48
C ARG A 47 -0.85 -9.01 -24.27
N LYS A 48 -2.11 -9.45 -24.38
CA LYS A 48 -3.27 -8.59 -24.12
C LYS A 48 -3.31 -8.07 -22.69
N GLN A 49 -2.98 -8.93 -21.71
CA GLN A 49 -2.87 -8.52 -20.32
C GLN A 49 -1.78 -7.46 -20.13
N MET A 50 -0.58 -7.70 -20.66
CA MET A 50 0.53 -6.74 -20.57
C MET A 50 0.17 -5.40 -21.23
N GLN A 51 -0.50 -5.40 -22.36
CA GLN A 51 -0.97 -4.16 -23.01
C GLN A 51 -1.97 -3.39 -22.13
N ALA A 52 -2.88 -4.10 -21.47
CA ALA A 52 -3.83 -3.48 -20.56
C ALA A 52 -3.13 -2.91 -19.30
N ASP A 53 -2.15 -3.60 -18.77
CA ASP A 53 -1.37 -3.15 -17.63
C ASP A 53 -0.48 -1.93 -17.99
N LEU A 54 0.14 -1.91 -19.19
CA LEU A 54 0.87 -0.75 -19.70
C LEU A 54 -0.02 0.48 -19.79
N LYS A 55 -1.25 0.33 -20.26
CA LYS A 55 -2.21 1.45 -20.30
C LYS A 55 -2.50 2.03 -18.91
N VAL A 56 -2.62 1.18 -17.89
CA VAL A 56 -2.78 1.64 -16.50
C VAL A 56 -1.56 2.41 -16.02
N LEU A 57 -0.34 1.95 -16.40
CA LEU A 57 0.90 2.66 -16.08
C LEU A 57 0.97 4.03 -16.76
N ASP A 58 0.61 4.14 -18.03
CA ASP A 58 0.55 5.40 -18.77
C ASP A 58 -0.41 6.39 -18.10
N GLU A 59 -1.59 5.91 -17.67
CA GLU A 59 -2.57 6.71 -16.94
C GLU A 59 -2.03 7.18 -15.58
N ALA A 60 -1.33 6.31 -14.85
CA ALA A 60 -0.70 6.65 -13.57
C ALA A 60 0.42 7.69 -13.75
N GLU A 61 1.26 7.51 -14.78
CA GLU A 61 2.33 8.47 -15.11
C GLU A 61 1.76 9.85 -15.40
N ALA A 62 0.70 9.95 -16.20
CA ALA A 62 0.04 11.21 -16.50
C ALA A 62 -0.53 11.90 -15.23
N ILE A 63 -1.04 11.11 -14.28
CA ILE A 63 -1.50 11.63 -12.97
C ILE A 63 -0.31 12.17 -12.18
N PHE A 64 0.80 11.43 -12.11
CA PHE A 64 1.99 11.87 -11.38
C PHE A 64 2.63 13.11 -11.99
N GLU A 65 2.70 13.22 -13.31
CA GLU A 65 3.20 14.41 -13.99
C GLU A 65 2.36 15.65 -13.66
N LYS A 66 1.03 15.50 -13.68
CA LYS A 66 0.12 16.58 -13.28
C LYS A 66 0.32 16.98 -11.81
N GLN A 67 0.48 16.00 -10.93
CA GLN A 67 0.72 16.26 -9.51
C GLN A 67 2.08 16.94 -9.28
N ARG A 68 3.15 16.50 -9.96
CA ARG A 68 4.48 17.13 -9.91
C ARG A 68 4.42 18.59 -10.39
N ALA A 69 3.74 18.84 -11.49
CA ALA A 69 3.59 20.19 -12.01
C ALA A 69 2.88 21.12 -11.00
N ALA A 70 1.83 20.62 -10.34
CA ALA A 70 1.08 21.35 -9.33
C ALA A 70 1.84 21.52 -8.00
N GLY A 71 2.73 20.60 -7.67
CA GLY A 71 3.50 20.59 -6.41
C GLY A 71 4.90 21.19 -6.51
N LYS A 72 5.34 21.56 -7.71
CA LYS A 72 6.71 22.02 -7.98
C LYS A 72 7.14 23.16 -7.07
N GLY A 73 8.24 22.97 -6.36
CA GLY A 73 8.86 23.97 -5.49
C GLY A 73 8.22 24.11 -4.12
N ARG A 74 7.20 23.31 -3.79
CA ARG A 74 6.52 23.39 -2.48
C ARG A 74 7.35 22.88 -1.32
N LEU A 75 8.41 22.14 -1.58
CA LEU A 75 9.40 21.73 -0.58
C LEU A 75 10.42 22.82 -0.26
N ALA A 76 10.56 23.81 -1.13
CA ALA A 76 11.56 24.86 -0.94
C ALA A 76 11.29 25.66 0.34
N GLY A 77 12.34 25.81 1.17
CA GLY A 77 12.26 26.54 2.44
C GLY A 77 11.64 25.76 3.62
N LYS A 78 11.18 24.52 3.39
CA LYS A 78 10.68 23.64 4.45
C LYS A 78 11.85 22.97 5.16
N GLN A 79 11.86 22.97 6.49
CA GLN A 79 12.96 22.44 7.31
C GLN A 79 12.49 21.38 8.30
N THR A 80 11.23 21.45 8.74
CA THR A 80 10.66 20.59 9.78
C THR A 80 9.34 20.00 9.35
N VAL A 81 8.88 18.98 10.04
CA VAL A 81 7.57 18.34 9.80
C VAL A 81 6.44 19.34 10.05
N ASP A 82 6.63 20.26 11.01
CA ASP A 82 5.63 21.28 11.37
C ASP A 82 5.32 22.24 10.21
N ASP A 83 6.29 22.46 9.32
CA ASP A 83 6.10 23.30 8.13
C ASP A 83 5.02 22.77 7.16
N PHE A 84 4.59 21.50 7.34
CA PHE A 84 3.60 20.86 6.50
C PHE A 84 2.22 20.74 7.15
N ILE A 85 2.09 21.07 8.44
CA ILE A 85 0.80 20.97 9.15
C ILE A 85 -0.29 21.76 8.40
N GLY A 86 -1.42 21.10 8.15
CA GLY A 86 -2.55 21.68 7.42
C GLY A 86 -2.36 21.85 5.92
N THR A 87 -1.23 21.39 5.36
CA THR A 87 -1.04 21.40 3.91
C THR A 87 -1.80 20.24 3.25
N LYS A 88 -2.43 20.50 2.09
CA LYS A 88 -2.99 19.43 1.28
C LYS A 88 -1.87 18.56 0.70
N PRO A 89 -2.09 17.26 0.52
CA PRO A 89 -1.11 16.36 -0.10
C PRO A 89 -0.60 16.92 -1.44
N PHE A 90 0.69 16.74 -1.69
CA PHE A 90 1.32 17.17 -2.95
C PHE A 90 2.54 16.32 -3.28
N LEU A 91 2.92 16.32 -4.56
CA LEU A 91 4.11 15.68 -5.08
C LEU A 91 5.06 16.76 -5.61
N ASP A 92 6.24 16.89 -5.00
CA ASP A 92 7.31 17.76 -5.52
C ASP A 92 8.52 16.89 -5.89
N ASN A 93 8.90 16.91 -7.15
CA ASN A 93 9.85 15.96 -7.73
C ASN A 93 9.42 14.50 -7.49
N HIS A 94 10.15 13.76 -6.65
CA HIS A 94 9.88 12.38 -6.28
C HIS A 94 9.40 12.23 -4.83
N ILE A 95 9.12 13.34 -4.15
CA ILE A 95 8.70 13.35 -2.75
C ILE A 95 7.21 13.63 -2.67
N TYR A 96 6.46 12.65 -2.23
CA TYR A 96 5.05 12.79 -1.93
C TYR A 96 4.89 13.18 -0.45
N VAL A 97 4.34 14.35 -0.21
CA VAL A 97 4.06 14.86 1.12
C VAL A 97 2.59 14.62 1.44
N HIS A 98 2.36 13.91 2.51
CA HIS A 98 1.05 13.74 3.10
C HIS A 98 1.14 14.13 4.57
N ALA A 99 0.87 15.40 4.84
CA ALA A 99 0.90 15.94 6.20
C ALA A 99 -0.29 15.41 7.04
N PRO A 100 -0.15 15.39 8.37
CA PRO A 100 -1.28 15.15 9.24
C PRO A 100 -2.41 16.13 8.92
N THR A 101 -3.60 15.59 8.67
CA THR A 101 -4.83 16.34 8.47
C THR A 101 -5.75 16.14 9.67
N GLU A 102 -6.85 16.87 9.73
CA GLU A 102 -7.89 16.63 10.72
C GLU A 102 -8.66 15.32 10.48
N GLU A 103 -8.42 14.69 9.32
CA GLU A 103 -9.05 13.42 8.96
C GLU A 103 -8.26 12.25 9.55
N ASP A 104 -8.96 11.36 10.21
CA ASP A 104 -8.39 10.10 10.69
C ASP A 104 -8.01 9.20 9.51
N TYR A 105 -6.86 8.57 9.59
CA TYR A 105 -6.43 7.58 8.60
C TYR A 105 -5.78 6.36 9.27
N GLU A 106 -5.84 5.25 8.59
CA GLU A 106 -5.26 4.00 9.02
C GLU A 106 -4.23 3.52 8.00
N LEU A 107 -2.99 3.29 8.46
CA LEU A 107 -1.89 2.85 7.59
C LEU A 107 -1.75 1.33 7.63
N THR A 108 -1.66 0.73 6.45
CA THR A 108 -1.12 -0.62 6.25
C THR A 108 0.23 -0.46 5.55
N VAL A 109 1.31 -0.88 6.20
CA VAL A 109 2.68 -0.72 5.68
C VAL A 109 3.27 -2.10 5.40
N LEU A 110 3.74 -2.31 4.17
CA LEU A 110 4.33 -3.58 3.72
C LEU A 110 5.66 -3.35 3.01
N GLY A 111 6.63 -4.23 3.25
CA GLY A 111 7.92 -4.24 2.57
C GLY A 111 8.39 -5.63 2.22
N ASP A 112 9.47 -5.73 1.46
CA ASP A 112 10.19 -6.98 1.16
C ASP A 112 9.31 -8.09 0.56
N LEU A 113 8.52 -7.75 -0.44
CA LEU A 113 7.58 -8.70 -1.05
C LEU A 113 8.26 -9.71 -1.99
N HIS A 114 9.31 -9.28 -2.71
CA HIS A 114 10.18 -10.13 -3.54
C HIS A 114 9.45 -11.21 -4.35
N GLY A 115 8.35 -10.84 -5.01
CA GLY A 115 7.56 -11.79 -5.80
C GLY A 115 6.76 -12.80 -4.96
N CYS A 116 6.66 -12.63 -3.64
CA CYS A 116 5.82 -13.46 -2.78
C CYS A 116 4.36 -13.01 -2.81
N TYR A 117 3.62 -13.43 -3.82
CA TYR A 117 2.21 -13.07 -3.98
C TYR A 117 1.34 -13.47 -2.79
N SER A 118 1.56 -14.66 -2.24
CA SER A 118 0.83 -15.14 -1.06
C SER A 118 1.10 -14.26 0.18
N CYS A 119 2.29 -13.68 0.30
CA CYS A 119 2.63 -12.75 1.37
C CYS A 119 1.82 -11.46 1.24
N LEU A 120 1.81 -10.85 0.04
CA LEU A 120 1.02 -9.64 -0.23
C LEU A 120 -0.47 -9.89 0.00
N LYS A 121 -1.00 -10.96 -0.59
CA LYS A 121 -2.41 -11.32 -0.44
C LYS A 121 -2.78 -11.56 1.02
N GLY A 122 -1.96 -12.36 1.73
CA GLY A 122 -2.14 -12.63 3.15
C GLY A 122 -2.16 -11.36 3.99
N ALA A 123 -1.21 -10.45 3.79
CA ALA A 123 -1.14 -9.19 4.50
C ALA A 123 -2.36 -8.29 4.25
N LEU A 124 -2.79 -8.16 3.00
CA LEU A 124 -3.98 -7.36 2.64
C LEU A 124 -5.27 -7.97 3.22
N MET A 125 -5.38 -9.30 3.25
CA MET A 125 -6.53 -9.98 3.84
C MET A 125 -6.52 -9.89 5.37
N GLN A 126 -5.37 -10.07 6.02
CA GLN A 126 -5.23 -9.98 7.48
C GLN A 126 -5.48 -8.58 8.02
N SER A 127 -5.02 -7.55 7.31
CA SER A 127 -5.26 -6.17 7.66
C SER A 127 -6.68 -5.68 7.36
N ASP A 128 -7.53 -6.51 6.75
CA ASP A 128 -8.86 -6.12 6.25
C ASP A 128 -8.84 -4.93 5.28
N PHE A 129 -7.72 -4.72 4.60
CA PHE A 129 -7.51 -3.51 3.80
C PHE A 129 -8.62 -3.29 2.78
N MET A 130 -9.02 -4.32 2.03
CA MET A 130 -10.08 -4.22 1.01
C MET A 130 -11.44 -3.86 1.62
N GLU A 131 -11.75 -4.42 2.77
CA GLU A 131 -13.00 -4.12 3.48
C GLU A 131 -12.97 -2.70 4.08
N LYS A 132 -11.83 -2.24 4.57
CA LYS A 132 -11.63 -0.85 5.01
C LYS A 132 -11.84 0.13 3.85
N VAL A 133 -11.29 -0.16 2.68
CA VAL A 133 -11.53 0.64 1.46
C VAL A 133 -13.01 0.67 1.10
N ARG A 134 -13.69 -0.47 1.16
CA ARG A 134 -15.14 -0.55 0.88
C ARG A 134 -15.95 0.30 1.86
N ARG A 135 -15.65 0.20 3.16
CA ARG A 135 -16.35 0.99 4.21
C ARG A 135 -16.10 2.48 4.03
N TYR A 136 -14.87 2.87 3.80
CA TYR A 136 -14.54 4.27 3.57
C TYR A 136 -15.24 4.84 2.33
N LYS A 137 -15.30 4.09 1.22
CA LYS A 137 -16.06 4.51 0.03
C LYS A 137 -17.55 4.66 0.28
N ALA A 138 -18.11 3.88 1.20
CA ALA A 138 -19.53 3.95 1.55
C ALA A 138 -19.83 5.13 2.50
N ASP A 139 -18.94 5.40 3.46
CA ASP A 139 -19.10 6.49 4.44
C ASP A 139 -17.74 7.08 4.84
N PRO A 140 -17.21 8.02 4.03
CA PRO A 140 -15.90 8.63 4.28
C PRO A 140 -15.88 9.59 5.48
N LYS A 141 -17.04 9.93 6.05
CA LYS A 141 -17.09 10.84 7.20
C LYS A 141 -16.97 10.13 8.54
N SER A 142 -17.40 8.87 8.59
CA SER A 142 -17.46 8.08 9.83
C SER A 142 -16.40 7.00 9.92
N THR A 143 -15.59 6.83 8.86
CA THR A 143 -14.55 5.80 8.78
C THR A 143 -13.19 6.40 8.47
N PRO A 144 -12.11 5.93 9.12
CA PRO A 144 -10.75 6.36 8.79
C PRO A 144 -10.41 6.06 7.32
N MET A 145 -9.65 6.95 6.69
CA MET A 145 -9.14 6.73 5.34
C MET A 145 -8.08 5.61 5.34
N PRO A 146 -8.31 4.48 4.67
CA PRO A 146 -7.30 3.43 4.59
C PRO A 146 -6.21 3.81 3.59
N LYS A 147 -4.95 3.66 4.01
CA LYS A 147 -3.78 3.92 3.18
C LYS A 147 -2.86 2.73 3.17
N LEU A 148 -2.44 2.33 1.98
CA LEU A 148 -1.43 1.30 1.78
C LEU A 148 -0.10 1.98 1.43
N VAL A 149 0.92 1.69 2.20
CA VAL A 149 2.30 2.13 1.97
C VAL A 149 3.15 0.92 1.65
N LEU A 150 3.75 0.92 0.48
CA LEU A 150 4.65 -0.14 0.03
C LEU A 150 6.08 0.40 0.03
N LEU A 151 6.97 -0.29 0.76
CA LEU A 151 8.33 0.19 1.00
C LEU A 151 9.34 -0.21 -0.09
N GLY A 152 8.88 -0.85 -1.15
CA GLY A 152 9.72 -1.33 -2.25
C GLY A 152 9.92 -2.85 -2.24
N ASP A 153 10.97 -3.30 -2.92
CA ASP A 153 11.32 -4.71 -3.06
C ASP A 153 10.17 -5.60 -3.57
N TYR A 154 9.48 -5.15 -4.62
CA TYR A 154 8.30 -5.82 -5.17
C TYR A 154 8.64 -7.08 -5.95
N ILE A 155 9.76 -7.03 -6.66
CA ILE A 155 10.20 -8.04 -7.65
C ILE A 155 11.47 -8.76 -7.16
N ASP A 156 12.00 -9.62 -8.02
CA ASP A 156 13.15 -10.49 -7.77
C ASP A 156 12.90 -11.64 -6.80
N ARG A 157 13.75 -12.62 -6.82
CA ARG A 157 13.75 -13.86 -6.00
C ARG A 157 12.51 -14.74 -6.15
N GLY A 158 11.30 -14.17 -6.09
CA GLY A 158 10.05 -14.93 -6.19
C GLY A 158 9.51 -15.03 -7.62
N LEU A 159 8.72 -16.07 -7.87
CA LEU A 159 8.20 -16.39 -9.22
C LEU A 159 7.05 -15.49 -9.66
N PHE A 160 6.42 -14.76 -8.72
CA PHE A 160 5.17 -14.05 -8.96
C PHE A 160 5.34 -12.53 -8.99
N SER A 161 6.52 -12.06 -9.38
CA SER A 161 6.85 -10.63 -9.43
C SER A 161 5.86 -9.84 -10.28
N TYR A 162 5.68 -10.22 -11.53
CA TYR A 162 4.75 -9.53 -12.43
C TYR A 162 3.30 -9.90 -12.18
N ASN A 163 2.94 -11.17 -12.38
CA ASN A 163 1.53 -11.60 -12.33
C ASN A 163 0.90 -11.55 -10.93
N GLY A 164 1.69 -11.67 -9.87
CA GLY A 164 1.23 -11.56 -8.50
C GLY A 164 1.35 -10.15 -7.96
N ILE A 165 2.58 -9.69 -7.73
CA ILE A 165 2.83 -8.44 -7.01
C ILE A 165 2.46 -7.21 -7.84
N LEU A 166 3.11 -7.00 -8.99
CA LEU A 166 2.92 -5.78 -9.76
C LEU A 166 1.47 -5.61 -10.23
N ARG A 167 0.84 -6.67 -10.68
CA ARG A 167 -0.57 -6.62 -11.09
C ARG A 167 -1.52 -6.34 -9.92
N THR A 168 -1.22 -6.83 -8.72
CA THR A 168 -2.02 -6.49 -7.52
C THR A 168 -1.88 -5.03 -7.15
N VAL A 169 -0.65 -4.50 -7.25
CA VAL A 169 -0.37 -3.08 -6.93
C VAL A 169 -1.01 -2.13 -7.94
N LEU A 170 -1.09 -2.53 -9.22
CA LEU A 170 -1.70 -1.74 -10.29
C LEU A 170 -3.24 -1.73 -10.27
N LYS A 171 -3.85 -2.68 -9.58
CA LYS A 171 -5.31 -2.82 -9.48
C LYS A 171 -5.90 -2.12 -8.27
#